data_911ebb24981c770aeda4003e96fc048e
#
_entry.id   911ebb24981c770aeda4003e96fc048e
#
_cell.length_a   1.000
_cell.length_b   1.000
_cell.length_c   1.000
_cell.angle_alpha   90.00
_cell.angle_beta   90.00
_cell.angle_gamma   90.00
#
_symmetry.space_group_name_H-M   'P 1'
#
loop_
_entity.id
_entity.type
_entity.pdbx_description
1 polymer ?
#
loop_
_entity_poly.entity_id
_entity_poly.type
_entity_poly.pdbx_seq_one_letter_code
_entity_poly.pdbx_strand_id
1 'polypeptide(L)'
;RAGPLRHRVALAPRGVAVNERGCPTIIEKTLLEGVKFNAGTAELTPEGEAALENWVAVLMDNPEMKFEIVAYTDNKGNKNKLTALSKDRAKAVYDFFASKGISESRMTYKGKGPADPIDSNKTPEGREANNRIEIVPAAE
;
A
#
# COMPACT_ATOMS: atom_id res chain seq x y z
N ARG A 1 24.03 -7.00 -18.34
CA ARG A 1 23.87 -6.87 -17.83
C ARG A 1 23.87 -7.42 -17.32
N ALA A 2 24.17 -7.27 -17.68
CA ALA A 2 24.22 -7.58 -16.96
C ALA A 2 23.69 -8.56 -16.06
N GLY A 3 24.31 -9.59 -15.78
CA GLY A 3 23.87 -10.57 -14.85
C GLY A 3 23.46 -10.03 -13.51
N PRO A 4 24.17 -9.05 -12.95
CA PRO A 4 23.81 -8.54 -11.63
C PRO A 4 22.41 -7.98 -11.55
N LEU A 5 21.85 -7.52 -12.63
CA LEU A 5 20.52 -6.94 -12.61
C LEU A 5 19.45 -7.95 -12.30
N ARG A 6 19.67 -9.19 -12.58
CA ARG A 6 18.68 -10.22 -12.29
C ARG A 6 18.51 -10.45 -10.81
N HIS A 7 19.53 -10.18 -10.03
CA HIS A 7 19.41 -10.33 -8.59
C HIS A 7 18.43 -9.32 -8.00
N ARG A 8 18.33 -8.17 -8.63
CA ARG A 8 17.37 -7.18 -8.16
C ARG A 8 15.94 -7.65 -8.34
N VAL A 9 15.68 -8.38 -9.43
CA VAL A 9 14.34 -8.90 -9.65
C VAL A 9 13.96 -9.84 -8.52
N ALA A 10 14.91 -10.66 -8.07
CA ALA A 10 14.65 -11.58 -6.98
C ALA A 10 14.38 -10.85 -5.67
N LEU A 11 14.84 -9.62 -5.54
CA LEU A 11 14.64 -8.83 -4.32
C LEU A 11 13.43 -7.90 -4.40
N ALA A 12 12.77 -7.84 -5.55
CA ALA A 12 11.61 -6.98 -5.73
C ALA A 12 10.45 -7.46 -4.86
N PRO A 13 9.64 -6.55 -4.32
CA PRO A 13 8.44 -6.94 -3.61
C PRO A 13 7.52 -7.78 -4.50
N ARG A 14 6.73 -8.62 -3.85
CA ARG A 14 5.76 -9.43 -4.57
C ARG A 14 4.77 -8.53 -5.29
N GLY A 15 4.43 -8.88 -6.52
CA GLY A 15 3.50 -8.11 -7.32
C GLY A 15 4.14 -7.00 -8.12
N VAL A 16 5.47 -6.86 -8.01
CA VAL A 16 6.22 -5.84 -8.75
C VAL A 16 7.05 -6.51 -9.82
N ALA A 17 6.98 -5.96 -11.02
CA ALA A 17 7.76 -6.43 -12.17
C ALA A 17 8.41 -5.21 -12.83
N VAL A 18 8.95 -5.36 -14.03
CA VAL A 18 9.44 -4.21 -14.77
C VAL A 18 8.53 -3.96 -15.97
N ASN A 19 8.35 -2.70 -16.32
CA ASN A 19 7.57 -2.33 -17.48
C ASN A 19 8.46 -2.31 -18.73
N GLU A 20 7.91 -1.86 -19.85
CA GLU A 20 8.63 -1.85 -21.12
C GLU A 20 9.91 -1.03 -21.08
N ARG A 21 9.98 -0.05 -20.18
CA ARG A 21 11.15 0.80 -20.05
C ARG A 21 12.15 0.26 -19.04
N GLY A 22 11.89 -0.90 -18.45
CA GLY A 22 12.75 -1.49 -17.44
C GLY A 22 12.52 -0.94 -16.05
N CYS A 23 11.49 -0.14 -15.84
CA CYS A 23 11.17 0.43 -14.53
C CYS A 23 10.23 -0.47 -13.75
N PRO A 24 10.33 -0.48 -12.41
CA PRO A 24 9.40 -1.26 -11.61
C PRO A 24 7.95 -0.85 -11.88
N THR A 25 7.06 -1.84 -11.91
CA THR A 25 5.63 -1.60 -12.07
C THR A 25 4.87 -2.62 -11.23
N ILE A 26 3.66 -2.26 -10.85
CA ILE A 26 2.81 -3.13 -10.04
C ILE A 26 1.85 -3.88 -10.98
N ILE A 27 1.91 -5.21 -10.93
CA ILE A 27 1.10 -6.03 -11.83
C ILE A 27 0.01 -6.80 -11.11
N GLU A 28 0.03 -6.83 -9.77
CA GLU A 28 -1.00 -7.51 -8.98
C GLU A 28 -1.08 -6.83 -7.63
N LYS A 29 -2.04 -7.25 -6.82
CA LYS A 29 -2.22 -6.71 -5.47
C LYS A 29 -0.88 -6.75 -4.72
N THR A 30 -0.46 -5.62 -4.21
CA THR A 30 0.85 -5.46 -3.60
C THR A 30 0.71 -4.80 -2.23
N LEU A 31 1.36 -5.40 -1.22
CA LEU A 31 1.44 -4.82 0.10
C LEU A 31 2.41 -3.64 0.09
N LEU A 32 1.98 -2.50 0.63
CA LEU A 32 2.86 -1.34 0.80
C LEU A 32 3.62 -1.52 2.10
N GLU A 33 4.76 -2.21 2.03
CA GLU A 33 5.56 -2.49 3.22
C GLU A 33 6.11 -1.21 3.82
N GLY A 34 6.17 -1.20 5.14
CA GLY A 34 6.74 -0.07 5.86
C GLY A 34 5.80 1.09 6.08
N VAL A 35 4.60 1.06 5.52
CA VAL A 35 3.62 2.13 5.72
C VAL A 35 2.99 1.95 7.10
N LYS A 36 3.29 2.85 8.00
CA LYS A 36 2.89 2.78 9.40
C LYS A 36 2.11 4.01 9.80
N PHE A 37 1.16 3.82 10.71
CA PHE A 37 0.35 4.89 11.28
C PHE A 37 0.53 4.88 12.79
N ASN A 38 0.28 6.02 13.41
CA ASN A 38 0.22 6.07 14.87
C ASN A 38 -0.97 5.22 15.34
N ALA A 39 -0.80 4.52 16.45
CA ALA A 39 -1.79 3.56 16.92
C ALA A 39 -3.17 4.20 17.04
N GLY A 40 -4.17 3.54 16.44
CA GLY A 40 -5.55 3.98 16.51
C GLY A 40 -5.89 5.22 15.70
N THR A 41 -4.97 5.68 14.85
CA THR A 41 -5.18 6.91 14.08
C THR A 41 -4.91 6.69 12.60
N ALA A 42 -5.24 7.69 11.80
CA ALA A 42 -4.89 7.72 10.38
C ALA A 42 -3.71 8.66 10.12
N GLU A 43 -2.90 8.90 11.14
CA GLU A 43 -1.71 9.76 11.02
C GLU A 43 -0.50 8.93 10.67
N LEU A 44 0.13 9.27 9.54
CA LEU A 44 1.34 8.57 9.11
C LEU A 44 2.50 8.90 10.02
N THR A 45 3.29 7.86 10.34
CA THR A 45 4.56 8.07 11.04
C THR A 45 5.61 8.56 10.03
N PRO A 46 6.72 9.15 10.51
CA PRO A 46 7.81 9.53 9.58
C PRO A 46 8.31 8.34 8.76
N GLU A 47 8.38 7.16 9.38
CA GLU A 47 8.77 5.94 8.67
C GLU A 47 7.74 5.58 7.59
N GLY A 48 6.45 5.76 7.91
CA GLY A 48 5.39 5.48 6.94
C GLY A 48 5.46 6.43 5.76
N GLU A 49 5.72 7.71 6.01
CA GLU A 49 5.86 8.67 4.93
C GLU A 49 7.06 8.35 4.04
N ALA A 50 8.18 7.97 4.65
CA ALA A 50 9.37 7.60 3.87
C ALA A 50 9.10 6.39 2.99
N ALA A 51 8.37 5.40 3.52
CA ALA A 51 7.99 4.22 2.74
C ALA A 51 7.10 4.61 1.56
N LEU A 52 6.13 5.51 1.79
CA LEU A 52 5.26 5.96 0.71
C LEU A 52 6.02 6.72 -0.36
N GLU A 53 7.06 7.47 0.00
CA GLU A 53 7.84 8.18 -1.01
C GLU A 53 8.54 7.22 -1.96
N ASN A 54 8.98 6.07 -1.46
CA ASN A 54 9.55 5.05 -2.34
C ASN A 54 8.51 4.54 -3.33
N TRP A 55 7.27 4.37 -2.89
CA TRP A 55 6.19 3.94 -3.77
C TRP A 55 5.78 5.02 -4.76
N VAL A 56 5.89 6.30 -4.36
CA VAL A 56 5.64 7.42 -5.28
C VAL A 56 6.52 7.28 -6.51
N ALA A 57 7.80 6.95 -6.33
CA ALA A 57 8.72 6.79 -7.46
C ALA A 57 8.22 5.71 -8.42
N VAL A 58 7.77 4.57 -7.88
CA VAL A 58 7.23 3.49 -8.71
C VAL A 58 5.99 3.95 -9.48
N LEU A 59 5.10 4.68 -8.79
CA LEU A 59 3.85 5.13 -9.41
C LEU A 59 4.10 6.20 -10.46
N MET A 60 5.11 7.05 -10.25
CA MET A 60 5.47 8.07 -11.23
C MET A 60 6.09 7.45 -12.49
N ASP A 61 6.80 6.34 -12.33
CA ASP A 61 7.38 5.62 -13.46
C ASP A 61 6.32 4.90 -14.30
N ASN A 62 5.08 4.84 -13.82
CA ASN A 62 3.98 4.14 -14.49
C ASN A 62 2.77 5.07 -14.59
N PRO A 63 2.88 6.19 -15.34
CA PRO A 63 1.88 7.26 -15.27
C PRO A 63 0.50 6.90 -15.77
N GLU A 64 0.36 5.80 -16.50
CA GLU A 64 -0.94 5.40 -17.04
C GLU A 64 -1.64 4.38 -16.17
N MET A 65 -0.97 3.86 -15.15
CA MET A 65 -1.54 2.84 -14.29
C MET A 65 -2.58 3.44 -13.34
N LYS A 66 -3.76 2.83 -13.32
CA LYS A 66 -4.80 3.17 -12.33
C LYS A 66 -4.80 2.11 -11.26
N PHE A 67 -5.11 2.53 -10.03
CA PHE A 67 -5.03 1.61 -8.90
C PHE A 67 -5.96 2.03 -7.78
N GLU A 68 -6.26 1.07 -6.91
CA GLU A 68 -7.06 1.30 -5.71
C GLU A 68 -6.18 1.11 -4.47
N ILE A 69 -6.30 2.02 -3.52
CA ILE A 69 -5.62 1.95 -2.24
C ILE A 69 -6.59 1.31 -1.26
N VAL A 70 -6.20 0.18 -0.68
CA VAL A 70 -7.08 -0.58 0.22
C VAL A 70 -6.40 -0.72 1.57
N ALA A 71 -7.09 -0.31 2.62
CA ALA A 71 -6.56 -0.39 3.98
C ALA A 71 -7.31 -1.44 4.78
N TYR A 72 -6.58 -2.13 5.65
CA TYR A 72 -7.10 -3.16 6.54
C TYR A 72 -6.62 -2.91 7.96
N THR A 73 -7.35 -3.46 8.92
CA THR A 73 -6.96 -3.38 10.33
C THR A 73 -6.95 -4.79 10.93
N ASP A 74 -6.46 -4.88 12.17
CA ASP A 74 -6.70 -6.09 12.97
C ASP A 74 -8.17 -6.08 13.41
N ASN A 75 -8.56 -7.08 14.23
CA ASN A 75 -9.95 -7.19 14.67
C ASN A 75 -10.16 -6.69 16.10
N LYS A 76 -9.23 -5.91 16.64
CA LYS A 76 -9.31 -5.46 18.01
C LYS A 76 -10.12 -4.17 18.09
N GLY A 77 -11.39 -4.29 18.46
CA GLY A 77 -12.28 -3.15 18.60
C GLY A 77 -13.57 -3.34 17.84
N ASN A 78 -14.36 -2.26 17.78
CA ASN A 78 -15.65 -2.27 17.12
C ASN A 78 -15.45 -2.31 15.60
N LYS A 79 -16.11 -3.27 14.95
CA LYS A 79 -15.96 -3.47 13.51
C LYS A 79 -16.27 -2.21 12.70
N ASN A 80 -17.34 -1.49 13.06
CA ASN A 80 -17.71 -0.29 12.32
C ASN A 80 -16.66 0.80 12.46
N LYS A 81 -16.10 0.95 13.67
CA LYS A 81 -15.03 1.92 13.91
C LYS A 81 -13.75 1.54 13.20
N LEU A 82 -13.44 0.24 13.17
CA LEU A 82 -12.24 -0.24 12.45
C LEU A 82 -12.38 -0.02 10.95
N THR A 83 -13.57 -0.24 10.41
CA THR A 83 -13.80 -0.01 8.99
C THR A 83 -13.65 1.47 8.66
N ALA A 84 -14.21 2.35 9.50
CA ALA A 84 -14.06 3.78 9.31
C ALA A 84 -12.59 4.22 9.41
N LEU A 85 -11.86 3.67 10.40
CA LEU A 85 -10.44 3.98 10.55
C LEU A 85 -9.64 3.55 9.33
N SER A 86 -9.93 2.34 8.81
CA SER A 86 -9.21 1.87 7.63
C SER A 86 -9.48 2.75 6.43
N LYS A 87 -10.73 3.22 6.27
CA LYS A 87 -11.04 4.14 5.19
C LYS A 87 -10.25 5.44 5.34
N ASP A 88 -10.17 5.96 6.56
CA ASP A 88 -9.41 7.18 6.82
C ASP A 88 -7.92 6.98 6.53
N ARG A 89 -7.38 5.79 6.83
CA ARG A 89 -5.99 5.48 6.54
C ARG A 89 -5.76 5.38 5.03
N ALA A 90 -6.68 4.75 4.31
CA ALA A 90 -6.57 4.69 2.86
C ALA A 90 -6.62 6.09 2.25
N LYS A 91 -7.50 6.95 2.80
CA LYS A 91 -7.59 8.32 2.34
C LYS A 91 -6.30 9.09 2.63
N ALA A 92 -5.67 8.84 3.78
CA ALA A 92 -4.41 9.51 4.11
C ALA A 92 -3.32 9.15 3.08
N VAL A 93 -3.28 7.90 2.64
CA VAL A 93 -2.33 7.48 1.61
C VAL A 93 -2.68 8.13 0.27
N TYR A 94 -3.96 8.15 -0.07
CA TYR A 94 -4.45 8.82 -1.27
C TYR A 94 -4.03 10.29 -1.28
N ASP A 95 -4.28 11.00 -0.17
CA ASP A 95 -3.94 12.41 -0.08
C ASP A 95 -2.43 12.63 -0.17
N PHE A 96 -1.64 11.74 0.43
CA PHE A 96 -0.19 11.82 0.35
C PHE A 96 0.28 11.70 -1.10
N PHE A 97 -0.23 10.69 -1.81
CA PHE A 97 0.13 10.49 -3.21
C PHE A 97 -0.28 11.69 -4.06
N ALA A 98 -1.49 12.22 -3.83
CA ALA A 98 -1.94 13.39 -4.58
C ALA A 98 -1.04 14.59 -4.33
N SER A 99 -0.59 14.77 -3.08
CA SER A 99 0.31 15.88 -2.74
C SER A 99 1.67 15.74 -3.40
N LYS A 100 2.03 14.54 -3.83
CA LYS A 100 3.31 14.28 -4.50
C LYS A 100 3.18 14.31 -6.03
N GLY A 101 2.02 14.64 -6.55
CA GLY A 101 1.84 14.82 -7.99
C GLY A 101 1.19 13.65 -8.70
N ILE A 102 0.72 12.64 -7.99
CA ILE A 102 -0.01 11.54 -8.62
C ILE A 102 -1.45 12.00 -8.86
N SER A 103 -1.90 11.86 -10.10
CA SER A 103 -3.22 12.34 -10.48
C SER A 103 -4.32 11.60 -9.73
N GLU A 104 -5.28 12.36 -9.21
CA GLU A 104 -6.42 11.77 -8.51
C GLU A 104 -7.26 10.88 -9.41
N SER A 105 -7.25 11.15 -10.71
CA SER A 105 -8.00 10.33 -11.66
C SER A 105 -7.44 8.91 -11.79
N ARG A 106 -6.24 8.67 -11.30
CA ARG A 106 -5.62 7.34 -11.32
C ARG A 106 -5.93 6.53 -10.07
N MET A 107 -6.48 7.16 -9.04
CA MET A 107 -6.57 6.57 -7.71
C MET A 107 -7.99 6.50 -7.20
N THR A 108 -8.30 5.41 -6.51
CA THR A 108 -9.45 5.32 -5.63
C THR A 108 -8.96 4.77 -4.30
N TYR A 109 -9.78 4.85 -3.26
CA TYR A 109 -9.40 4.30 -1.97
C TYR A 109 -10.60 3.66 -1.30
N LYS A 110 -10.30 2.69 -0.42
CA LYS A 110 -11.34 1.98 0.29
C LYS A 110 -10.79 1.40 1.58
N GLY A 111 -11.62 1.31 2.61
CA GLY A 111 -11.26 0.67 3.87
C GLY A 111 -12.08 -0.58 4.07
N LYS A 112 -11.41 -1.69 4.34
CA LYS A 112 -12.07 -2.97 4.58
C LYS A 112 -12.07 -3.39 6.04
N GLY A 113 -11.46 -2.58 6.92
CA GLY A 113 -11.44 -2.89 8.34
C GLY A 113 -10.78 -4.22 8.62
N PRO A 114 -11.38 -5.05 9.49
CA PRO A 114 -10.76 -6.32 9.89
C PRO A 114 -10.97 -7.46 8.91
N ALA A 115 -11.47 -7.20 7.71
CA ALA A 115 -11.68 -8.25 6.72
C ALA A 115 -10.35 -8.81 6.22
N ASP A 116 -10.38 -10.04 5.73
CA ASP A 116 -9.27 -10.70 5.04
C ASP A 116 -7.94 -10.63 5.79
N PRO A 117 -7.88 -11.09 7.06
CA PRO A 117 -6.62 -11.07 7.79
C PRO A 117 -5.57 -11.95 7.11
N ILE A 118 -4.32 -11.46 7.12
CA ILE A 118 -3.21 -12.22 6.55
C ILE A 118 -2.39 -12.93 7.62
N ASP A 119 -2.70 -12.66 8.90
CA ASP A 119 -1.99 -13.30 10.00
C ASP A 119 -2.96 -13.41 11.17
N SER A 120 -2.49 -14.03 12.26
CA SER A 120 -3.32 -14.23 13.44
C SER A 120 -3.58 -12.92 14.17
N ASN A 121 -4.83 -12.69 14.53
CA ASN A 121 -5.17 -11.54 15.39
C ASN A 121 -4.93 -11.84 16.87
N LYS A 122 -4.45 -13.05 17.18
CA LYS A 122 -4.22 -13.44 18.57
C LYS A 122 -2.86 -13.00 19.10
N THR A 123 -1.94 -12.62 18.23
CA THR A 123 -0.62 -12.15 18.64
C THR A 123 -0.43 -10.69 18.25
N PRO A 124 0.42 -9.93 18.98
CA PRO A 124 0.70 -8.55 18.59
C PRO A 124 1.31 -8.46 17.19
N GLU A 125 2.21 -9.40 16.87
CA GLU A 125 2.86 -9.40 15.56
C GLU A 125 1.85 -9.65 14.45
N GLY A 126 0.91 -10.57 14.67
CA GLY A 126 -0.12 -10.85 13.68
C GLY A 126 -1.07 -9.68 13.49
N ARG A 127 -1.43 -9.03 14.60
CA ARG A 127 -2.28 -7.85 14.52
C ARG A 127 -1.60 -6.73 13.75
N GLU A 128 -0.30 -6.54 13.98
CA GLU A 128 0.44 -5.54 13.25
C GLU A 128 0.48 -5.85 11.76
N ALA A 129 0.65 -7.12 11.41
CA ALA A 129 0.64 -7.53 10.00
C ALA A 129 -0.71 -7.28 9.34
N ASN A 130 -1.80 -7.41 10.10
CA ASN A 130 -3.13 -7.18 9.58
C ASN A 130 -3.47 -5.70 9.42
N ASN A 131 -2.78 -4.83 10.14
CA ASN A 131 -2.90 -3.38 9.97
C ASN A 131 -2.02 -2.97 8.78
N ARG A 132 -2.58 -3.03 7.58
CA ARG A 132 -1.78 -2.87 6.36
C ARG A 132 -2.51 -2.06 5.31
N ILE A 133 -1.72 -1.58 4.36
CA ILE A 133 -2.22 -0.90 3.16
C ILE A 133 -1.78 -1.71 1.96
N GLU A 134 -2.69 -1.91 1.01
CA GLU A 134 -2.38 -2.61 -0.24
C GLU A 134 -2.74 -1.73 -1.42
N ILE A 135 -2.00 -1.89 -2.52
CA ILE A 135 -2.36 -1.30 -3.80
C ILE A 135 -2.85 -2.40 -4.71
N VAL A 136 -4.01 -2.16 -5.34
CA VAL A 136 -4.60 -3.11 -6.27
C VAL A 136 -4.68 -2.44 -7.63
N PRO A 137 -3.92 -2.90 -8.63
CA PRO A 137 -4.04 -2.31 -9.98
C PRO A 137 -5.45 -2.49 -10.51
N ALA A 138 -5.99 -1.43 -11.10
CA ALA A 138 -7.33 -1.48 -11.64
C ALA A 138 -7.33 -2.23 -12.95
N ALA A 139 -8.39 -3.00 -13.18
CA ALA A 139 -8.57 -3.66 -14.46
C ALA A 139 -8.85 -2.63 -15.53
N GLU A 140 -8.34 -2.87 -16.72
CA GLU A 140 -8.57 -2.00 -17.87
C GLU A 140 -9.99 -2.09 -18.38
#